data_fe28b312df9f71b0b2d45eaf61ed44fb
#
_entry.id   fe28b312df9f71b0b2d45eaf61ed44fb
#
_cell.length_a   1.000
_cell.length_b   1.000
_cell.length_c   1.000
_cell.angle_alpha   90.00
_cell.angle_beta   90.00
_cell.angle_gamma   90.00
#
_symmetry.space_group_name_H-M   'P 1'
#
loop_
_entity.id
_entity.type
_entity.pdbx_description
1 polymer ?
#
loop_
_entity_poly.entity_id
_entity_poly.type
_entity_poly.pdbx_seq_one_letter_code
_entity_poly.pdbx_strand_id
1 'polypeptide(L)'
;MKEQPKELTIAVNTLEEHKAENIQVIEVEDLNPFCSYYVLATAQNIRALKANFDYLEEAFFKNGIEMPVSDSEEESGWVILQGGDVIVHVFLSEMREKISLEKLIESIREKNQNKEKAIGMMVRGPG
;
A
#
# COMPACT_ATOMS: atom_id res chain seq x y z
N MET A 1 14.52 -3.39 -16.96
CA MET A 1 14.29 -2.74 -15.65
C MET A 1 12.99 -1.94 -15.69
N LYS A 2 12.04 -2.30 -14.85
CA LYS A 2 10.80 -1.53 -14.78
C LYS A 2 11.06 -0.19 -14.11
N GLU A 3 10.70 0.88 -14.78
CA GLU A 3 10.72 2.19 -14.15
C GLU A 3 9.62 2.25 -13.09
N GLN A 4 9.91 2.87 -11.98
CA GLN A 4 8.91 3.11 -10.95
C GLN A 4 7.91 4.16 -11.45
N PRO A 5 6.60 3.97 -11.21
CA PRO A 5 5.63 4.96 -11.63
C PRO A 5 5.81 6.28 -10.89
N LYS A 6 5.52 7.40 -11.54
CA LYS A 6 5.67 8.73 -10.93
C LYS A 6 4.82 8.89 -9.67
N GLU A 7 3.66 8.26 -9.63
CA GLU A 7 2.76 8.31 -8.45
C GLU A 7 3.43 7.73 -7.20
N LEU A 8 4.33 6.78 -7.35
CA LEU A 8 5.08 6.23 -6.22
C LEU A 8 6.00 7.30 -5.62
N THR A 9 6.76 7.98 -6.45
CA THR A 9 7.64 9.06 -6.00
C THR A 9 6.83 10.20 -5.37
N ILE A 10 5.72 10.58 -5.99
CA ILE A 10 4.83 11.61 -5.47
C ILE A 10 4.31 11.24 -4.07
N ALA A 11 3.84 9.99 -3.91
CA ALA A 11 3.31 9.52 -2.63
C ALA A 11 4.38 9.57 -1.53
N VAL A 12 5.54 9.00 -1.80
CA VAL A 12 6.64 8.95 -0.81
C VAL A 12 7.10 10.36 -0.45
N ASN A 13 7.32 11.22 -1.44
CA ASN A 13 7.76 12.59 -1.18
C ASN A 13 6.74 13.38 -0.37
N THR A 14 5.45 13.23 -0.69
CA THR A 14 4.39 13.92 0.05
C THR A 14 4.35 13.47 1.51
N LEU A 15 4.44 12.17 1.74
CA LEU A 15 4.46 11.62 3.11
C LEU A 15 5.68 12.11 3.89
N GLU A 16 6.84 12.13 3.26
CA GLU A 16 8.06 12.63 3.90
C GLU A 16 7.96 14.12 4.24
N GLU A 17 7.46 14.95 3.32
CA GLU A 17 7.27 16.39 3.54
C GLU A 17 6.36 16.67 4.71
N HIS A 18 5.35 15.84 4.91
CA HIS A 18 4.38 16.01 5.99
C HIS A 18 4.66 15.14 7.20
N LYS A 19 5.89 14.65 7.32
CA LYS A 19 6.44 13.99 8.51
C LYS A 19 5.73 12.71 8.91
N ALA A 20 5.16 12.00 7.95
CA ALA A 20 4.66 10.64 8.19
C ALA A 20 5.84 9.76 8.59
N GLU A 21 5.59 8.80 9.46
CA GLU A 21 6.63 7.93 10.01
C GLU A 21 6.55 6.52 9.41
N ASN A 22 7.65 5.78 9.52
CA ASN A 22 7.73 4.37 9.11
C ASN A 22 7.18 4.12 7.71
N ILE A 23 7.63 4.92 6.75
CA ILE A 23 7.21 4.80 5.36
C ILE A 23 7.84 3.55 4.76
N GLN A 24 7.00 2.65 4.25
CA GLN A 24 7.44 1.43 3.56
C GLN A 24 6.79 1.33 2.20
N VAL A 25 7.57 0.88 1.23
CA VAL A 25 7.08 0.60 -0.13
C VAL A 25 7.14 -0.91 -0.33
N ILE A 26 6.02 -1.51 -0.71
CA ILE A 26 5.92 -2.95 -0.93
C ILE A 26 5.42 -3.22 -2.35
N GLU A 27 6.14 -4.04 -3.09
CA GLU A 27 5.68 -4.51 -4.39
C GLU A 27 4.59 -5.55 -4.18
N VAL A 28 3.42 -5.32 -4.77
CA VAL A 28 2.26 -6.22 -4.61
C VAL A 28 1.67 -6.64 -5.95
N GLU A 29 2.39 -6.43 -7.03
CA GLU A 29 1.95 -6.80 -8.38
C GLU A 29 1.52 -8.26 -8.49
N ASP A 30 2.20 -9.13 -7.75
CA ASP A 30 1.90 -10.56 -7.70
C ASP A 30 0.63 -10.90 -6.90
N LEU A 31 0.14 -9.97 -6.07
CA LEU A 31 -0.99 -10.22 -5.16
C LEU A 31 -2.23 -9.40 -5.50
N ASN A 32 -2.06 -8.28 -6.18
CA ASN A 32 -3.14 -7.34 -6.44
C ASN A 32 -3.18 -6.98 -7.93
N PRO A 33 -4.27 -7.34 -8.64
CA PRO A 33 -4.37 -7.04 -10.07
C PRO A 33 -4.63 -5.56 -10.37
N PHE A 34 -4.96 -4.75 -9.36
CA PHE A 34 -5.35 -3.35 -9.53
C PHE A 34 -4.25 -2.36 -9.24
N CYS A 35 -3.12 -2.81 -8.68
CA CYS A 35 -1.99 -1.93 -8.40
C CYS A 35 -0.69 -2.72 -8.30
N SER A 36 0.44 -2.02 -8.44
CA SER A 36 1.76 -2.65 -8.36
C SER A 36 2.44 -2.42 -7.02
N TYR A 37 2.09 -1.36 -6.31
CA TYR A 37 2.76 -0.98 -5.06
C TYR A 37 1.78 -0.58 -3.98
N TYR A 38 2.10 -0.98 -2.73
CA TYR A 38 1.51 -0.38 -1.54
C TYR A 38 2.55 0.54 -0.92
N VAL A 39 2.10 1.69 -0.46
CA VAL A 39 2.91 2.57 0.39
C VAL A 39 2.23 2.61 1.74
N LEU A 40 2.96 2.25 2.78
CA LEU A 40 2.47 2.21 4.16
C LEU A 40 3.16 3.31 4.94
N ALA A 41 2.40 4.03 5.75
CA ALA A 41 2.95 5.08 6.60
C ALA A 41 2.14 5.19 7.88
N THR A 42 2.73 5.79 8.90
CA THR A 42 2.11 6.01 10.20
C THR A 42 1.96 7.51 10.44
N ALA A 43 0.77 7.92 10.87
CA ALA A 43 0.49 9.29 11.32
C ALA A 43 0.43 9.31 12.85
N GLN A 44 0.87 10.40 13.46
CA GLN A 44 0.98 10.53 14.91
C GLN A 44 -0.37 10.65 15.62
N ASN A 45 -1.37 11.20 14.92
CA ASN A 45 -2.70 11.44 15.48
C ASN A 45 -3.71 11.59 14.35
N ILE A 46 -4.98 11.68 14.70
CA ILE A 46 -6.07 11.79 13.72
C ILE A 46 -5.92 13.03 12.84
N ARG A 47 -5.49 14.14 13.40
CA ARG A 47 -5.28 15.37 12.65
C ARG A 47 -4.20 15.20 11.58
N ALA A 48 -3.09 14.58 11.95
CA ALA A 48 -2.00 14.27 11.01
C ALA A 48 -2.44 13.25 9.96
N LEU A 49 -3.24 12.28 10.35
CA LEU A 49 -3.79 11.28 9.44
C LEU A 49 -4.62 11.94 8.34
N LYS A 50 -5.53 12.81 8.74
CA LYS A 50 -6.37 13.58 7.80
C LYS A 50 -5.52 14.49 6.92
N ALA A 51 -4.55 15.18 7.50
CA ALA A 51 -3.67 16.08 6.76
C ALA A 51 -2.88 15.31 5.69
N ASN A 52 -2.33 14.15 6.03
CA ASN A 52 -1.61 13.32 5.07
C ASN A 52 -2.52 12.89 3.90
N PHE A 53 -3.75 12.50 4.20
CA PHE A 53 -4.72 12.14 3.17
C PHE A 53 -4.98 13.32 2.22
N ASP A 54 -5.26 14.50 2.78
CA ASP A 54 -5.58 15.70 1.99
C ASP A 54 -4.41 16.12 1.10
N TYR A 55 -3.19 16.07 1.63
CA TYR A 55 -1.98 16.42 0.86
C TYR A 55 -1.68 15.41 -0.24
N LEU A 56 -1.90 14.12 0.02
CA LEU A 56 -1.76 13.09 -1.02
C LEU A 56 -2.77 13.30 -2.14
N GLU A 57 -4.02 13.53 -1.78
CA GLU A 57 -5.08 13.80 -2.76
C GLU A 57 -4.75 15.01 -3.62
N GLU A 58 -4.30 16.09 -3.00
CA GLU A 58 -3.89 17.30 -3.70
C GLU A 58 -2.71 17.03 -4.64
N ALA A 59 -1.70 16.33 -4.16
CA ALA A 59 -0.50 16.03 -4.94
C ALA A 59 -0.83 15.16 -6.17
N PHE A 60 -1.67 14.15 -6.00
CA PHE A 60 -2.11 13.31 -7.11
C PHE A 60 -2.93 14.12 -8.11
N PHE A 61 -3.86 14.92 -7.62
CA PHE A 61 -4.70 15.76 -8.48
C PHE A 61 -3.86 16.71 -9.33
N LYS A 62 -2.92 17.41 -8.72
CA LYS A 62 -2.02 18.35 -9.42
C LYS A 62 -1.17 17.68 -10.50
N ASN A 63 -0.87 16.42 -10.32
CA ASN A 63 -0.02 15.67 -11.25
C ASN A 63 -0.83 14.81 -12.24
N GLY A 64 -2.14 15.00 -12.29
CA GLY A 64 -3.01 14.29 -13.23
C GLY A 64 -3.12 12.80 -12.96
N ILE A 65 -2.94 12.38 -11.71
CA ILE A 65 -3.03 10.98 -11.32
C ILE A 65 -4.49 10.65 -10.96
N GLU A 66 -5.04 9.62 -11.57
CA GLU A 66 -6.38 9.14 -11.26
C GLU A 66 -6.43 8.51 -9.88
N MET A 67 -7.53 8.72 -9.16
CA MET A 67 -7.72 8.23 -7.80
C MET A 67 -8.99 7.36 -7.73
N PRO A 68 -8.92 6.10 -8.21
CA PRO A 68 -10.12 5.24 -8.26
C PRO A 68 -10.65 4.80 -6.91
N VAL A 69 -9.79 4.75 -5.88
CA VAL A 69 -10.20 4.38 -4.52
C VAL A 69 -9.76 5.46 -3.55
N SER A 70 -10.70 5.93 -2.74
CA SER A 70 -10.45 6.96 -1.74
C SER A 70 -11.35 6.70 -0.53
N ASP A 71 -10.75 6.47 0.62
CA ASP A 71 -11.45 6.26 1.87
C ASP A 71 -10.77 7.09 2.96
N SER A 72 -11.46 8.14 3.38
CA SER A 72 -10.94 9.11 4.33
C SER A 72 -11.58 9.03 5.72
N GLU A 73 -12.02 7.85 6.13
CA GLU A 73 -12.56 7.66 7.48
C GLU A 73 -11.47 7.73 8.53
N GLU A 74 -11.04 8.94 8.87
CA GLU A 74 -9.96 9.19 9.83
C GLU A 74 -10.25 8.58 11.21
N GLU A 75 -11.50 8.53 11.61
CA GLU A 75 -11.91 7.99 12.90
C GLU A 75 -11.59 6.51 13.06
N SER A 76 -11.52 5.77 11.95
CA SER A 76 -11.11 4.36 11.99
C SER A 76 -9.62 4.19 12.28
N GLY A 77 -8.83 5.25 12.10
CA GLY A 77 -7.37 5.18 12.25
C GLY A 77 -6.65 4.62 11.04
N TRP A 78 -7.33 4.50 9.91
CA TRP A 78 -6.76 3.96 8.68
C TRP A 78 -7.41 4.64 7.47
N VAL A 79 -6.62 5.35 6.70
CA VAL A 79 -7.09 5.96 5.45
C VAL A 79 -6.40 5.30 4.25
N ILE A 80 -7.12 5.19 3.15
CA ILE A 80 -6.66 4.53 1.94
C ILE A 80 -6.87 5.46 0.75
N LEU A 81 -5.84 5.60 -0.07
CA LEU A 81 -5.96 6.38 -1.30
C LEU A 81 -5.18 5.70 -2.42
N GLN A 82 -5.86 5.32 -3.48
CA GLN A 82 -5.20 4.82 -4.67
C GLN A 82 -4.90 5.99 -5.61
N GLY A 83 -3.63 6.14 -5.97
CA GLY A 83 -3.19 7.05 -7.01
C GLY A 83 -2.55 6.24 -8.12
N GLY A 84 -3.22 6.13 -9.27
CA GLY A 84 -2.72 5.32 -10.38
C GLY A 84 -2.46 3.88 -9.96
N ASP A 85 -1.23 3.45 -10.09
CA ASP A 85 -0.80 2.07 -9.82
C ASP A 85 -0.28 1.85 -8.38
N VAL A 86 -0.56 2.80 -7.49
CA VAL A 86 -0.08 2.80 -6.10
C VAL A 86 -1.25 2.97 -5.15
N ILE A 87 -1.35 2.13 -4.15
CA ILE A 87 -2.31 2.32 -3.05
C ILE A 87 -1.53 2.75 -1.81
N VAL A 88 -1.89 3.92 -1.28
CA VAL A 88 -1.29 4.46 -0.07
C VAL A 88 -2.19 4.13 1.12
N HIS A 89 -1.59 3.54 2.15
CA HIS A 89 -2.24 3.24 3.42
C HIS A 89 -1.57 4.05 4.51
N VAL A 90 -2.31 4.94 5.15
CA VAL A 90 -1.79 5.68 6.30
C VAL A 90 -2.59 5.26 7.53
N PHE A 91 -1.88 4.91 8.58
CA PHE A 91 -2.46 4.37 9.81
C PHE A 91 -2.04 5.20 11.01
N LEU A 92 -2.89 5.21 12.03
CA LEU A 92 -2.42 5.50 13.38
C LEU A 92 -1.59 4.30 13.85
N SER A 93 -0.62 4.55 14.72
CA SER A 93 0.31 3.53 15.22
C SER A 93 -0.40 2.26 15.73
N GLU A 94 -1.43 2.44 16.54
CA GLU A 94 -2.21 1.33 17.10
C GLU A 94 -2.89 0.49 16.03
N MET A 95 -3.44 1.16 15.03
CA MET A 95 -4.14 0.47 13.93
C MET A 95 -3.15 -0.27 13.05
N ARG A 96 -1.97 0.30 12.81
CA ARG A 96 -0.93 -0.35 12.00
C ARG A 96 -0.47 -1.66 12.65
N GLU A 97 -0.28 -1.66 13.96
CA GLU A 97 0.07 -2.86 14.72
C GLU A 97 -1.05 -3.89 14.69
N LYS A 98 -2.28 -3.44 14.89
CA LYS A 98 -3.46 -4.32 14.92
C LYS A 98 -3.69 -5.03 13.60
N ILE A 99 -3.56 -4.31 12.49
CA ILE A 99 -3.80 -4.87 11.16
C ILE A 99 -2.59 -5.65 10.66
N SER A 100 -1.37 -5.16 10.95
CA SER A 100 -0.13 -5.81 10.50
C SER A 100 -0.16 -6.21 9.02
N LEU A 101 -0.44 -5.24 8.16
CA LEU A 101 -0.59 -5.49 6.73
C LEU A 101 0.67 -6.13 6.12
N GLU A 102 1.85 -5.76 6.60
CA GLU A 102 3.13 -6.33 6.18
C GLU A 102 3.17 -7.84 6.43
N LYS A 103 2.73 -8.27 7.60
CA LYS A 103 2.71 -9.70 7.97
C LYS A 103 1.66 -10.46 7.18
N LEU A 104 0.51 -9.82 6.92
CA LEU A 104 -0.54 -10.42 6.12
C LEU A 104 -0.05 -10.67 4.69
N ILE A 105 0.65 -9.72 4.11
CA ILE A 105 1.22 -9.85 2.76
C ILE A 105 2.23 -11.01 2.72
N GLU A 106 3.14 -11.08 3.68
CA GLU A 106 4.09 -12.19 3.79
C GLU A 106 3.39 -13.53 3.89
N SER A 107 2.36 -13.61 4.72
CA SER A 107 1.58 -14.83 4.91
C SER A 107 0.91 -15.29 3.62
N ILE A 108 0.34 -14.36 2.86
CA ILE A 108 -0.29 -14.67 1.57
C ILE A 108 0.76 -15.18 0.58
N ARG A 109 1.92 -14.56 0.52
CA ARG A 109 3.01 -14.99 -0.35
C ARG A 109 3.48 -16.40 -0.03
N GLU A 110 3.65 -16.71 1.24
CA GLU A 110 4.02 -18.05 1.68
C GLU A 110 2.98 -19.10 1.26
N LYS A 111 1.72 -18.80 1.45
CA LYS A 111 0.62 -19.69 1.04
C LYS A 111 0.61 -19.91 -0.46
N ASN A 112 0.82 -18.85 -1.23
CA ASN A 112 0.85 -18.94 -2.69
C ASN A 112 2.04 -19.78 -3.15
N GLN A 113 3.22 -19.61 -2.55
CA GLN A 113 4.39 -20.41 -2.86
C GLN A 113 4.17 -21.90 -2.54
N ASN A 114 3.58 -22.18 -1.40
CA ASN A 114 3.26 -23.55 -1.01
C ASN A 114 2.23 -24.18 -1.96
N LYS A 115 1.24 -23.42 -2.37
CA LYS A 115 0.24 -23.86 -3.34
C LYS A 115 0.87 -24.19 -4.69
N GLU A 116 1.75 -23.32 -5.17
CA GLU A 116 2.46 -23.52 -6.43
C GLU A 116 3.34 -24.76 -6.38
N LYS A 117 4.04 -24.98 -5.27
CA LYS A 117 4.84 -26.18 -5.05
C LYS A 117 3.98 -27.44 -5.07
N ALA A 118 2.86 -27.42 -4.37
CA ALA A 118 1.94 -28.54 -4.32
C ALA A 118 1.38 -28.86 -5.71
N ILE A 119 0.96 -27.85 -6.44
CA ILE A 119 0.46 -27.99 -7.82
C ILE A 119 1.56 -28.53 -8.72
N GLY A 120 2.78 -27.99 -8.61
CA GLY A 120 3.93 -28.44 -9.37
C GLY A 120 4.26 -29.90 -9.13
N MET A 121 4.20 -30.33 -7.88
CA MET A 121 4.41 -31.73 -7.50
C MET A 121 3.31 -32.63 -8.07
N MET A 122 2.07 -32.20 -8.06
CA MET A 122 0.95 -32.95 -8.62
C MET A 122 1.06 -33.09 -10.13
N VAL A 123 1.42 -32.02 -10.81
CA VAL A 123 1.58 -32.00 -12.28
C VAL A 123 2.78 -32.84 -12.71
N ARG A 124 3.82 -32.87 -11.91
CA ARG A 124 5.01 -33.70 -12.16
C ARG A 124 4.89 -35.12 -11.65
N GLY A 125 3.74 -35.46 -11.10
CA GLY A 125 3.52 -36.75 -10.45
C GLY A 125 4.09 -37.91 -11.23
N PRO A 126 4.14 -39.08 -10.64
CA PRO A 126 4.95 -40.21 -11.12
C PRO A 126 4.55 -40.73 -12.48
N GLY A 127 4.28 -39.95 -13.32
CA GLY A 127 3.92 -40.39 -14.67
C GLY A 127 4.85 -39.80 -15.66
#